data_93b0c01a369c27f442d7ed27970034db
#
_entry.id   93b0c01a369c27f442d7ed27970034db
#
_cell.length_a   1.000
_cell.length_b   1.000
_cell.length_c   1.000
_cell.angle_alpha   90.00
_cell.angle_beta   90.00
_cell.angle_gamma   90.00
#
_symmetry.space_group_name_H-M   'P 1'
#
loop_
_entity.id
_entity.type
_entity.pdbx_description
1 polymer ?
#
loop_
_entity_poly.entity_id
_entity_poly.type
_entity_poly.pdbx_seq_one_letter_code
_entity_poly.pdbx_strand_id
1 'polypeptide(L)'
;MFAGVGERSREGNDLFFEMKESGVLDKTALVFGQMNETPGVRMRVALSGLTMAEHFRDREHRDVLLFIDNIFRFVQAGSEVSTLLGRMPSAVGYQPTLANEMGSLQERITSTKNGSVTSVQAVYVPADDLTDPAPATTFSHLDATTVLSRKIAEQG
;
A
#
# COMPACT_ATOMS: atom_id res chain seq x y z
N MET A 1 -4.63 -11.59 1.20
CA MET A 1 -5.15 -10.56 0.27
C MET A 1 -4.01 -9.81 -0.39
N PHE A 2 -4.22 -9.31 -1.59
CA PHE A 2 -3.25 -8.45 -2.28
C PHE A 2 -3.93 -7.19 -2.78
N ALA A 3 -3.37 -6.04 -2.48
CA ALA A 3 -3.82 -4.73 -2.94
C ALA A 3 -2.75 -4.11 -3.85
N GLY A 4 -3.03 -4.05 -5.15
CA GLY A 4 -2.21 -3.36 -6.15
C GLY A 4 -2.58 -1.89 -6.22
N VAL A 5 -1.68 -1.03 -5.76
CA VAL A 5 -1.93 0.40 -5.62
C VAL A 5 -1.01 1.18 -6.56
N GLY A 6 -1.56 1.65 -7.65
CA GLY A 6 -0.89 2.54 -8.58
C GLY A 6 0.32 1.95 -9.33
N GLU A 7 0.46 0.63 -9.37
CA GLU A 7 1.50 -0.07 -10.10
C GLU A 7 1.04 -0.43 -11.52
N ARG A 8 1.81 -1.21 -12.25
CA ARG A 8 1.53 -1.55 -13.64
C ARG A 8 0.41 -2.57 -13.74
N SER A 9 -0.58 -2.30 -14.59
CA SER A 9 -1.71 -3.23 -14.83
C SER A 9 -1.26 -4.59 -15.34
N ARG A 10 -0.19 -4.65 -16.14
CA ARG A 10 0.39 -5.91 -16.62
C ARG A 10 0.88 -6.79 -15.47
N GLU A 11 1.58 -6.20 -14.50
CA GLU A 11 2.08 -6.95 -13.33
C GLU A 11 0.94 -7.53 -12.49
N GLY A 12 -0.17 -6.79 -12.34
CA GLY A 12 -1.38 -7.30 -11.69
C GLY A 12 -2.00 -8.48 -12.44
N ASN A 13 -2.02 -8.42 -13.76
CA ASN A 13 -2.52 -9.51 -14.61
C ASN A 13 -1.63 -10.76 -14.51
N ASP A 14 -0.31 -10.57 -14.58
CA ASP A 14 0.66 -11.66 -14.45
C ASP A 14 0.52 -12.35 -13.08
N LEU A 15 0.41 -11.57 -11.99
CA LEU A 15 0.21 -12.09 -10.64
C LEU A 15 -1.09 -12.90 -10.52
N PHE A 16 -2.17 -12.47 -11.17
CA PHE A 16 -3.43 -13.22 -11.17
C PHE A 16 -3.23 -14.62 -11.76
N PHE A 17 -2.56 -14.71 -12.90
CA PHE A 17 -2.30 -16.01 -13.55
C PHE A 17 -1.34 -16.89 -12.75
N GLU A 18 -0.28 -16.32 -12.19
CA GLU A 18 0.66 -17.04 -11.32
C GLU A 18 -0.05 -17.62 -10.08
N MET A 19 -0.93 -16.86 -9.44
CA MET A 19 -1.73 -17.34 -8.30
C MET A 19 -2.73 -18.42 -8.70
N LYS A 20 -3.29 -18.33 -9.90
CA LYS A 20 -4.18 -19.35 -10.45
C LYS A 20 -3.43 -20.66 -10.72
N GLU A 21 -2.26 -20.59 -11.34
CA GLU A 21 -1.42 -21.75 -11.65
C GLU A 21 -0.88 -22.43 -10.38
N SER A 22 -0.51 -21.64 -9.38
CA SER A 22 -0.05 -22.15 -8.08
C SER A 22 -1.16 -22.69 -7.17
N GLY A 23 -2.43 -22.53 -7.57
CA GLY A 23 -3.58 -23.05 -6.83
C GLY A 23 -3.90 -22.31 -5.53
N VAL A 24 -3.42 -21.06 -5.35
CA VAL A 24 -3.68 -20.25 -4.16
C VAL A 24 -4.80 -19.21 -4.36
N LEU A 25 -5.28 -19.07 -5.59
CA LEU A 25 -6.29 -18.05 -5.93
C LEU A 25 -7.58 -18.17 -5.12
N ASP A 26 -8.03 -19.40 -4.84
CA ASP A 26 -9.25 -19.66 -4.07
C ASP A 26 -9.20 -19.15 -2.63
N LYS A 27 -7.99 -18.89 -2.11
CA LYS A 27 -7.74 -18.34 -0.78
C LYS A 27 -7.27 -16.91 -0.80
N THR A 28 -7.34 -16.26 -1.97
CA THR A 28 -6.78 -14.93 -2.17
C THR A 28 -7.84 -13.97 -2.73
N ALA A 29 -8.02 -12.83 -2.07
CA ALA A 29 -8.75 -11.70 -2.62
C ALA A 29 -7.75 -10.73 -3.25
N LEU A 30 -7.99 -10.33 -4.50
CA LEU A 30 -7.18 -9.40 -5.26
C LEU A 30 -7.94 -8.09 -5.48
N VAL A 31 -7.30 -6.97 -5.17
CA VAL A 31 -7.89 -5.63 -5.36
C VAL A 31 -6.88 -4.76 -6.08
N PHE A 32 -7.23 -4.25 -7.24
CA PHE A 32 -6.33 -3.45 -8.06
C PHE A 32 -6.92 -2.07 -8.37
N GLY A 33 -6.09 -1.04 -8.23
CA GLY A 33 -6.29 0.31 -8.73
C GLY A 33 -4.96 0.81 -9.24
N GLN A 34 -4.62 0.41 -10.48
CA GLN A 34 -3.28 0.56 -11.05
C GLN A 34 -3.09 1.93 -11.72
N MET A 35 -1.92 2.15 -12.36
CA MET A 35 -1.54 3.46 -12.90
C MET A 35 -2.43 3.98 -14.04
N ASN A 36 -3.25 3.12 -14.65
CA ASN A 36 -4.24 3.51 -15.63
C ASN A 36 -5.46 4.21 -15.03
N GLU A 37 -5.63 4.14 -13.70
CA GLU A 37 -6.74 4.74 -12.98
C GLU A 37 -6.47 6.21 -12.62
N THR A 38 -7.56 6.95 -12.37
CA THR A 38 -7.48 8.34 -11.90
C THR A 38 -6.86 8.44 -10.49
N PRO A 39 -6.30 9.59 -10.10
CA PRO A 39 -5.68 9.75 -8.78
C PRO A 39 -6.62 9.41 -7.61
N GLY A 40 -7.90 9.77 -7.71
CA GLY A 40 -8.89 9.44 -6.67
C GLY A 40 -9.09 7.95 -6.50
N VAL A 41 -9.10 7.17 -7.58
CA VAL A 41 -9.21 5.70 -7.54
C VAL A 41 -7.95 5.10 -6.95
N ARG A 42 -6.76 5.52 -7.41
CA ARG A 42 -5.47 5.03 -6.91
C ARG A 42 -5.30 5.30 -5.41
N MET A 43 -5.77 6.45 -4.92
CA MET A 43 -5.77 6.77 -3.50
C MET A 43 -6.75 5.89 -2.70
N ARG A 44 -7.91 5.56 -3.26
CA ARG A 44 -8.97 4.82 -2.57
C ARG A 44 -8.79 3.31 -2.56
N VAL A 45 -8.09 2.74 -3.52
CA VAL A 45 -7.96 1.28 -3.65
C VAL A 45 -7.30 0.64 -2.42
N ALA A 46 -6.29 1.28 -1.83
CA ALA A 46 -5.66 0.79 -0.61
C ALA A 46 -6.66 0.73 0.56
N LEU A 47 -7.49 1.75 0.71
CA LEU A 47 -8.54 1.78 1.72
C LEU A 47 -9.63 0.73 1.46
N SER A 48 -9.98 0.50 0.20
CA SER A 48 -10.93 -0.55 -0.18
C SER A 48 -10.40 -1.93 0.16
N GLY A 49 -9.15 -2.22 -0.17
CA GLY A 49 -8.49 -3.47 0.21
C GLY A 49 -8.45 -3.67 1.73
N LEU A 50 -8.13 -2.62 2.45
CA LEU A 50 -8.11 -2.65 3.92
C LEU A 50 -9.51 -2.90 4.51
N THR A 51 -10.55 -2.30 3.96
CA THR A 51 -11.94 -2.54 4.38
C THR A 51 -12.34 -4.01 4.16
N MET A 52 -11.91 -4.62 3.07
CA MET A 52 -12.11 -6.06 2.83
C MET A 52 -11.35 -6.92 3.84
N ALA A 53 -10.10 -6.55 4.16
CA ALA A 53 -9.30 -7.23 5.18
C ALA A 53 -9.97 -7.15 6.56
N GLU A 54 -10.48 -5.99 6.92
CA GLU A 54 -11.25 -5.81 8.18
C GLU A 54 -12.52 -6.67 8.20
N HIS A 55 -13.21 -6.83 7.07
CA HIS A 55 -14.36 -7.72 6.99
C HIS A 55 -13.98 -9.17 7.31
N PHE A 56 -12.92 -9.69 6.70
CA PHE A 56 -12.43 -11.04 6.99
C PHE A 56 -11.99 -11.19 8.45
N ARG A 57 -11.32 -10.20 9.01
CA ARG A 57 -10.89 -10.22 10.41
C ARG A 57 -12.05 -10.19 11.38
N ASP A 58 -12.97 -9.24 11.22
CA ASP A 58 -13.97 -8.89 12.22
C ASP A 58 -15.29 -9.66 12.07
N ARG A 59 -15.68 -9.99 10.83
CA ARG A 59 -16.94 -10.69 10.53
C ARG A 59 -16.75 -12.19 10.35
N GLU A 60 -15.65 -12.58 9.70
CA GLU A 60 -15.37 -14.00 9.45
C GLU A 60 -14.38 -14.58 10.47
N HIS A 61 -13.90 -13.79 11.42
CA HIS A 61 -12.96 -14.21 12.49
C HIS A 61 -11.71 -14.89 11.93
N ARG A 62 -11.11 -14.30 10.90
CA ARG A 62 -9.92 -14.82 10.22
C ARG A 62 -8.68 -13.99 10.53
N ASP A 63 -7.53 -14.64 10.46
CA ASP A 63 -6.25 -13.98 10.37
C ASP A 63 -5.96 -13.69 8.89
N VAL A 64 -5.69 -12.42 8.58
CA VAL A 64 -5.51 -11.93 7.21
C VAL A 64 -4.07 -11.53 6.99
N LEU A 65 -3.46 -12.06 5.94
CA LEU A 65 -2.19 -11.55 5.41
C LEU A 65 -2.49 -10.59 4.26
N LEU A 66 -2.13 -9.32 4.43
CA LEU A 66 -2.39 -8.24 3.48
C LEU A 66 -1.08 -7.77 2.84
N PHE A 67 -0.95 -7.97 1.54
CA PHE A 67 0.13 -7.39 0.75
C PHE A 67 -0.36 -6.08 0.12
N ILE A 68 0.45 -5.02 0.22
CA ILE A 68 0.19 -3.73 -0.44
C ILE A 68 1.36 -3.39 -1.35
N ASP A 69 1.10 -3.30 -2.63
CA ASP A 69 2.09 -2.92 -3.64
C ASP A 69 1.51 -1.82 -4.54
N ASN A 70 1.88 -0.58 -4.35
CA ASN A 70 2.93 -0.01 -3.52
C ASN A 70 2.35 1.11 -2.63
N ILE A 71 2.71 1.15 -1.36
CA ILE A 71 2.15 2.17 -0.45
C ILE A 71 2.61 3.59 -0.82
N PHE A 72 3.78 3.75 -1.44
CA PHE A 72 4.22 5.05 -1.96
C PHE A 72 3.23 5.62 -2.98
N ARG A 73 2.61 4.76 -3.79
CA ARG A 73 1.64 5.19 -4.81
C ARG A 73 0.35 5.74 -4.17
N PHE A 74 -0.02 5.26 -3.00
CA PHE A 74 -1.09 5.85 -2.20
C PHE A 74 -0.75 7.31 -1.83
N VAL A 75 0.46 7.57 -1.35
CA VAL A 75 0.95 8.92 -1.04
C VAL A 75 0.99 9.80 -2.28
N GLN A 76 1.52 9.29 -3.38
CA GLN A 76 1.62 10.02 -4.65
C GLN A 76 0.23 10.40 -5.19
N ALA A 77 -0.71 9.48 -5.17
CA ALA A 77 -2.10 9.76 -5.58
C ALA A 77 -2.77 10.80 -4.66
N GLY A 78 -2.51 10.74 -3.37
CA GLY A 78 -2.95 11.76 -2.41
C GLY A 78 -2.38 13.15 -2.71
N SER A 79 -1.13 13.23 -3.12
CA SER A 79 -0.48 14.48 -3.56
C SER A 79 -1.16 15.04 -4.83
N GLU A 80 -1.44 14.20 -5.82
CA GLU A 80 -2.16 14.60 -7.03
C GLU A 80 -3.56 15.13 -6.71
N VAL A 81 -4.32 14.45 -5.86
CA VAL A 81 -5.66 14.89 -5.42
C VAL A 81 -5.58 16.22 -4.68
N SER A 82 -4.61 16.39 -3.79
CA SER A 82 -4.39 17.63 -3.04
C SER A 82 -4.12 18.81 -3.98
N THR A 83 -3.31 18.60 -5.01
CA THR A 83 -3.02 19.61 -6.04
C THR A 83 -4.29 19.97 -6.83
N LEU A 84 -5.09 19.00 -7.23
CA LEU A 84 -6.35 19.23 -7.92
C LEU A 84 -7.36 20.01 -7.06
N LEU A 85 -7.31 19.87 -5.75
CA LEU A 85 -8.12 20.62 -4.80
C LEU A 85 -7.56 22.02 -4.49
N GLY A 86 -6.45 22.39 -5.07
CA GLY A 86 -5.82 23.69 -4.87
C GLY A 86 -5.20 23.88 -3.49
N ARG A 87 -4.87 22.81 -2.77
CA ARG A 87 -4.22 22.91 -1.46
C ARG A 87 -2.76 23.31 -1.61
N MET A 88 -2.29 24.17 -0.73
CA MET A 88 -0.90 24.60 -0.71
C MET A 88 -0.02 23.40 -0.31
N PRO A 89 0.99 23.03 -1.13
CA PRO A 89 1.87 21.91 -0.80
C PRO A 89 2.78 22.23 0.40
N SER A 90 3.26 21.17 1.08
CA SER A 90 4.29 21.28 2.09
C SER A 90 5.64 21.68 1.48
N ALA A 91 6.64 21.93 2.33
CA ALA A 91 7.99 22.37 1.91
C ALA A 91 8.67 21.45 0.87
N VAL A 92 8.31 20.17 0.80
CA VAL A 92 8.89 19.19 -0.15
C VAL A 92 7.93 18.84 -1.29
N GLY A 93 6.80 19.53 -1.39
CA GLY A 93 5.81 19.32 -2.46
C GLY A 93 4.75 18.27 -2.16
N TYR A 94 4.80 17.58 -1.02
CA TYR A 94 3.75 16.66 -0.60
C TYR A 94 2.54 17.39 -0.04
N GLN A 95 1.40 16.69 0.04
CA GLN A 95 0.18 17.20 0.64
C GLN A 95 0.38 17.53 2.14
N PRO A 96 -0.24 18.59 2.65
CA PRO A 96 -0.15 18.93 4.07
C PRO A 96 -0.83 17.89 4.98
N THR A 97 -1.72 17.07 4.42
CA THR A 97 -2.46 16.01 5.10
C THR A 97 -1.78 14.64 5.06
N LEU A 98 -0.54 14.55 4.58
CA LEU A 98 0.18 13.28 4.40
C LEU A 98 0.19 12.40 5.65
N ALA A 99 0.56 12.96 6.79
CA ALA A 99 0.63 12.22 8.04
C ALA A 99 -0.73 11.69 8.48
N ASN A 100 -1.79 12.49 8.32
CA ASN A 100 -3.15 12.09 8.66
C ASN A 100 -3.68 11.00 7.72
N GLU A 101 -3.43 11.12 6.43
CA GLU A 101 -3.82 10.12 5.42
C GLU A 101 -3.13 8.79 5.68
N MET A 102 -1.82 8.81 5.90
CA MET A 102 -1.03 7.62 6.20
C MET A 102 -1.45 7.00 7.54
N GLY A 103 -1.62 7.80 8.58
CA GLY A 103 -2.10 7.35 9.89
C GLY A 103 -3.47 6.70 9.81
N SER A 104 -4.40 7.31 9.09
CA SER A 104 -5.76 6.77 8.91
C SER A 104 -5.78 5.40 8.23
N LEU A 105 -4.80 5.11 7.37
CA LEU A 105 -4.66 3.80 6.75
C LEU A 105 -3.93 2.82 7.68
N GLN A 106 -2.76 3.19 8.17
CA GLN A 106 -1.88 2.28 8.93
C GLN A 106 -2.45 1.87 10.29
N GLU A 107 -3.11 2.76 10.99
CA GLU A 107 -3.71 2.47 12.31
C GLU A 107 -4.86 1.44 12.25
N ARG A 108 -5.44 1.23 11.09
CA ARG A 108 -6.46 0.19 10.87
C ARG A 108 -5.86 -1.21 10.70
N ILE A 109 -4.57 -1.30 10.38
CA ILE A 109 -3.85 -2.57 10.23
C ILE A 109 -3.43 -3.02 11.62
N THR A 110 -4.29 -3.78 12.27
CA THR A 110 -4.09 -4.19 13.66
C THR A 110 -4.81 -5.50 13.95
N SER A 111 -4.44 -6.12 15.06
CA SER A 111 -5.16 -7.26 15.62
C SER A 111 -6.32 -6.79 16.48
N THR A 112 -7.41 -7.54 16.45
CA THR A 112 -8.56 -7.38 17.32
C THR A 112 -8.82 -8.68 18.06
N LYS A 113 -9.79 -8.70 18.97
CA LYS A 113 -10.24 -9.94 19.63
C LYS A 113 -10.83 -10.98 18.65
N ASN A 114 -11.18 -10.55 17.43
CA ASN A 114 -11.85 -11.39 16.43
C ASN A 114 -10.86 -12.03 15.44
N GLY A 115 -9.66 -11.45 15.27
CA GLY A 115 -8.66 -11.89 14.33
C GLY A 115 -7.53 -10.88 14.18
N SER A 116 -6.67 -11.09 13.20
CA SER A 116 -5.53 -10.22 12.94
C SER A 116 -5.44 -9.79 11.47
N VAL A 117 -4.83 -8.64 11.24
CA VAL A 117 -4.32 -8.24 9.91
C VAL A 117 -2.81 -8.02 10.04
N THR A 118 -2.05 -8.88 9.38
CA THR A 118 -0.61 -8.71 9.22
C THR A 118 -0.34 -8.19 7.83
N SER A 119 0.43 -7.12 7.69
CA SER A 119 0.73 -6.54 6.38
C SER A 119 2.19 -6.69 5.98
N VAL A 120 2.40 -6.88 4.68
CA VAL A 120 3.68 -6.73 4.02
C VAL A 120 3.51 -5.64 2.97
N GLN A 121 4.24 -4.55 3.11
CA GLN A 121 4.06 -3.37 2.28
C GLN A 121 5.35 -3.08 1.49
N ALA A 122 5.22 -3.01 0.18
CA ALA A 122 6.30 -2.49 -0.66
C ALA A 122 6.31 -0.96 -0.54
N VAL A 123 7.48 -0.39 -0.28
CA VAL A 123 7.67 1.05 -0.16
C VAL A 123 8.74 1.51 -1.14
N TYR A 124 8.31 2.20 -2.20
CA TYR A 124 9.26 2.87 -3.09
C TYR A 124 9.90 4.06 -2.38
N VAL A 125 11.20 4.15 -2.46
CA VAL A 125 12.00 5.23 -1.85
C VAL A 125 12.54 6.13 -2.96
N PRO A 126 12.01 7.35 -3.14
CA PRO A 126 12.50 8.27 -4.17
C PRO A 126 13.97 8.60 -4.00
N ALA A 127 14.75 8.47 -5.08
CA ALA A 127 16.19 8.76 -5.11
C ALA A 127 17.03 8.05 -4.03
N ASP A 128 16.56 6.89 -3.54
CA ASP A 128 17.17 6.14 -2.44
C ASP A 128 17.29 6.97 -1.13
N ASP A 129 16.49 8.02 -0.98
CA ASP A 129 16.47 8.91 0.18
C ASP A 129 15.43 8.46 1.21
N LEU A 130 15.89 7.76 2.23
CA LEU A 130 15.04 7.30 3.34
C LEU A 130 14.47 8.45 4.21
N THR A 131 15.01 9.66 4.05
CA THR A 131 14.52 10.85 4.76
C THR A 131 13.41 11.58 4.01
N ASP A 132 13.10 11.17 2.79
CA ASP A 132 11.94 11.69 2.05
C ASP A 132 10.67 11.53 2.88
N PRO A 133 9.78 12.55 2.94
CA PRO A 133 8.59 12.52 3.79
C PRO A 133 7.67 11.32 3.58
N ALA A 134 7.59 10.78 2.37
CA ALA A 134 6.72 9.64 2.10
C ALA A 134 7.21 8.34 2.78
N PRO A 135 8.44 7.84 2.53
CA PRO A 135 8.94 6.69 3.26
C PRO A 135 9.10 6.96 4.75
N ALA A 136 9.60 8.14 5.15
CA ALA A 136 9.79 8.47 6.56
C ALA A 136 8.48 8.41 7.37
N THR A 137 7.39 8.98 6.84
CA THR A 137 6.07 8.91 7.47
C THR A 137 5.53 7.48 7.50
N THR A 138 5.75 6.71 6.43
CA THR A 138 5.33 5.30 6.37
C THR A 138 6.06 4.48 7.43
N PHE A 139 7.37 4.61 7.52
CA PHE A 139 8.20 3.84 8.46
C PHE A 139 7.84 4.08 9.93
N SER A 140 7.35 5.27 10.28
CA SER A 140 6.92 5.56 11.64
C SER A 140 5.75 4.70 12.13
N HIS A 141 5.00 4.09 11.22
CA HIS A 141 3.85 3.21 11.50
C HIS A 141 4.18 1.71 11.40
N LEU A 142 5.37 1.35 10.94
CA LEU A 142 5.74 -0.05 10.69
C LEU A 142 6.46 -0.66 11.90
N ASP A 143 6.14 -1.91 12.22
CA ASP A 143 6.78 -2.66 13.31
C ASP A 143 8.17 -3.17 12.92
N ALA A 144 8.38 -3.45 11.64
CA ALA A 144 9.64 -3.96 11.10
C ALA A 144 9.89 -3.41 9.69
N THR A 145 11.16 -3.21 9.35
CA THR A 145 11.56 -2.69 8.04
C THR A 145 12.72 -3.51 7.49
N THR A 146 12.61 -3.91 6.23
CA THR A 146 13.70 -4.53 5.46
C THR A 146 14.09 -3.59 4.33
N VAL A 147 15.35 -3.15 4.31
CA VAL A 147 15.87 -2.25 3.28
C VAL A 147 16.66 -3.06 2.25
N LEU A 148 16.20 -3.02 0.99
CA LEU A 148 16.90 -3.65 -0.12
C LEU A 148 18.12 -2.81 -0.51
N SER A 149 19.25 -3.45 -0.73
CA SER A 149 20.52 -2.79 -1.09
C SER A 149 20.94 -3.16 -2.51
N ARG A 150 21.11 -2.13 -3.36
CA ARG A 150 21.63 -2.32 -4.73
C ARG A 150 23.04 -2.94 -4.71
N LYS A 151 23.88 -2.48 -3.79
CA LYS A 151 25.25 -3.01 -3.64
C LYS A 151 25.31 -4.48 -3.30
N ILE A 152 24.36 -4.98 -2.52
CA ILE A 152 24.25 -6.40 -2.20
C ILE A 152 23.73 -7.18 -3.41
N ALA A 153 22.71 -6.66 -4.08
CA ALA A 153 22.14 -7.28 -5.27
C ALA A 153 23.17 -7.43 -6.43
N GLU A 154 24.10 -6.48 -6.55
CA GLU A 154 25.17 -6.51 -7.56
C GLU A 154 26.26 -7.56 -7.27
N GLN A 155 26.31 -8.10 -6.08
CA GLN A 155 27.27 -9.13 -5.66
C GLN A 155 26.77 -10.57 -5.92
N GLY A 156 25.52 -10.73 -6.33
CA GLY A 156 24.88 -12.03 -6.62
C GLY A 156 24.11 -12.59 -5.43
#